data_4ebb8d01e5868a8c17ca68e2bbb53869
#
_entry.id   4ebb8d01e5868a8c17ca68e2bbb53869
#
_cell.length_a   1.000
_cell.length_b   1.000
_cell.length_c   1.000
_cell.angle_alpha   90.00
_cell.angle_beta   90.00
_cell.angle_gamma   90.00
#
_symmetry.space_group_name_H-M   'P 1'
#
loop_
_entity.id
_entity.type
_entity.pdbx_description
1 polymer ?
#
loop_
_entity_poly.entity_id
_entity_poly.type
_entity_poly.pdbx_seq_one_letter_code
_entity_poly.pdbx_strand_id
1 'polypeptide(L)'
;MNKTLLTLIIAVTMALPANAITAREAFVRLASPSLNLLTLDMRQDLLSYYDADTLRQVPNALAGLSQLTRPVTDSYLKVRITPVSTMTIKILPHKNDTIVATVYTIASPGQAADSQVSFYDSKMNRLSDDKYLKMVQIDEFIETPHNRQGRELKKELLSAIPYPTVEYTLTPESDDLTARLTVADYLGAETMQQLKPYLRPELVYIWKNDRKFELRK
;
A
#
# COMPACT_ATOMS: atom_id res chain seq x y z
N MET A 1 -31.88 15.03 31.78
CA MET A 1 -32.07 15.30 30.35
C MET A 1 -30.72 15.15 29.67
N ASN A 2 -30.43 13.95 29.15
CA ASN A 2 -29.14 13.65 28.46
C ASN A 2 -29.28 14.01 26.98
N LYS A 3 -28.52 15.00 26.53
CA LYS A 3 -28.39 15.31 25.08
C LYS A 3 -27.29 14.42 24.49
N THR A 4 -27.70 13.37 23.83
CA THR A 4 -26.83 12.54 22.99
C THR A 4 -26.45 13.34 21.75
N LEU A 5 -25.18 13.74 21.66
CA LEU A 5 -24.62 14.40 20.49
C LEU A 5 -24.36 13.33 19.45
N LEU A 6 -25.21 13.27 18.42
CA LEU A 6 -25.05 12.38 17.27
C LEU A 6 -24.03 13.01 16.32
N THR A 7 -22.79 12.52 16.33
CA THR A 7 -21.74 12.98 15.41
C THR A 7 -21.97 12.31 14.06
N LEU A 8 -22.51 13.05 13.11
CA LEU A 8 -22.69 12.63 11.72
C LEU A 8 -21.31 12.65 11.02
N ILE A 9 -20.71 11.48 10.80
CA ILE A 9 -19.50 11.36 9.96
C ILE A 9 -19.96 11.40 8.50
N ILE A 10 -19.81 12.56 7.85
CA ILE A 10 -20.02 12.70 6.41
C ILE A 10 -18.77 12.16 5.73
N ALA A 11 -18.84 10.95 5.20
CA ALA A 11 -17.84 10.44 4.27
C ALA A 11 -18.00 11.23 2.95
N VAL A 12 -17.09 12.17 2.71
CA VAL A 12 -17.00 12.87 1.43
C VAL A 12 -16.36 11.88 0.44
N THR A 13 -17.19 11.17 -0.30
CA THR A 13 -16.74 10.42 -1.48
C THR A 13 -16.40 11.43 -2.58
N MET A 14 -15.11 11.67 -2.80
CA MET A 14 -14.68 12.44 -3.98
C MET A 14 -15.02 11.63 -5.23
N ALA A 15 -15.97 12.12 -6.03
CA ALA A 15 -16.30 11.53 -7.31
C ALA A 15 -15.11 11.68 -8.26
N LEU A 16 -14.67 10.58 -8.88
CA LEU A 16 -13.66 10.61 -9.94
C LEU A 16 -14.21 11.37 -11.17
N PRO A 17 -13.36 12.08 -11.95
CA PRO A 17 -13.79 12.71 -13.19
C PRO A 17 -14.38 11.67 -14.16
N ALA A 18 -15.38 12.03 -14.94
CA ALA A 18 -16.16 11.13 -15.81
C ALA A 18 -15.34 10.31 -16.84
N ASN A 19 -14.09 10.70 -17.10
CA ASN A 19 -13.14 10.00 -17.99
C ASN A 19 -11.93 9.42 -17.23
N ALA A 20 -12.01 9.26 -15.91
CA ALA A 20 -10.94 8.68 -15.12
C ALA A 20 -10.78 7.18 -15.43
N ILE A 21 -9.54 6.72 -15.55
CA ILE A 21 -9.25 5.28 -15.60
C ILE A 21 -9.76 4.61 -14.32
N THR A 22 -10.38 3.44 -14.45
CA THR A 22 -10.79 2.63 -13.30
C THR A 22 -9.68 1.69 -12.83
N ALA A 23 -9.77 1.20 -11.60
CA ALA A 23 -8.82 0.20 -11.08
C ALA A 23 -8.86 -1.11 -11.90
N ARG A 24 -10.02 -1.46 -12.46
CA ARG A 24 -10.18 -2.61 -13.37
C ARG A 24 -9.44 -2.39 -14.68
N GLU A 25 -9.62 -1.24 -15.32
CA GLU A 25 -8.90 -0.89 -16.55
C GLU A 25 -7.39 -0.78 -16.31
N ALA A 26 -6.97 -0.20 -15.19
CA ALA A 26 -5.58 -0.14 -14.78
C ALA A 26 -5.01 -1.55 -14.61
N PHE A 27 -5.71 -2.47 -13.95
CA PHE A 27 -5.28 -3.86 -13.78
C PHE A 27 -5.08 -4.58 -15.12
N VAL A 28 -5.99 -4.39 -16.07
CA VAL A 28 -5.88 -4.99 -17.41
C VAL A 28 -4.71 -4.40 -18.20
N ARG A 29 -4.53 -3.06 -18.14
CA ARG A 29 -3.56 -2.33 -18.96
C ARG A 29 -2.15 -2.24 -18.35
N LEU A 30 -1.99 -2.54 -17.05
CA LEU A 30 -0.71 -2.37 -16.35
C LEU A 30 0.38 -3.29 -16.92
N ALA A 31 1.40 -2.69 -17.52
CA ALA A 31 2.64 -3.35 -17.92
C ALA A 31 3.66 -3.24 -16.79
N SER A 32 3.66 -4.19 -15.86
CA SER A 32 4.57 -4.23 -14.71
C SER A 32 5.22 -5.60 -14.59
N PRO A 33 6.53 -5.68 -14.33
CA PRO A 33 7.21 -6.96 -14.04
C PRO A 33 6.52 -7.75 -12.94
N SER A 34 5.97 -7.08 -11.94
CA SER A 34 5.25 -7.69 -10.82
C SER A 34 3.93 -8.38 -11.21
N LEU A 35 3.39 -8.11 -12.41
CA LEU A 35 2.20 -8.77 -12.97
C LEU A 35 2.51 -9.73 -14.12
N ASN A 36 3.77 -9.97 -14.46
CA ASN A 36 4.15 -10.85 -15.59
C ASN A 36 3.67 -12.30 -15.43
N LEU A 37 3.31 -12.71 -14.21
CA LEU A 37 2.70 -14.02 -13.96
C LEU A 37 1.24 -14.12 -14.40
N LEU A 38 0.59 -12.99 -14.71
CA LEU A 38 -0.80 -12.89 -15.15
C LEU A 38 -0.85 -12.30 -16.56
N THR A 39 -1.13 -13.13 -17.55
CA THR A 39 -1.40 -12.67 -18.91
C THR A 39 -2.63 -11.78 -18.97
N LEU A 40 -2.85 -11.10 -20.09
CA LEU A 40 -4.04 -10.29 -20.29
C LEU A 40 -5.33 -11.12 -20.11
N ASP A 41 -5.40 -12.28 -20.72
CA ASP A 41 -6.57 -13.17 -20.64
C ASP A 41 -6.82 -13.61 -19.18
N MET A 42 -5.78 -13.99 -18.44
CA MET A 42 -5.91 -14.36 -17.01
C MET A 42 -6.46 -13.21 -16.16
N ARG A 43 -6.07 -11.96 -16.45
CA ARG A 43 -6.61 -10.78 -15.75
C ARG A 43 -8.08 -10.55 -16.09
N GLN A 44 -8.46 -10.73 -17.34
CA GLN A 44 -9.86 -10.63 -17.79
C GLN A 44 -10.72 -11.74 -17.19
N ASP A 45 -10.21 -12.97 -17.13
CA ASP A 45 -10.89 -14.09 -16.47
C ASP A 45 -11.14 -13.81 -14.97
N LEU A 46 -10.14 -13.29 -14.27
CA LEU A 46 -10.27 -12.90 -12.85
C LEU A 46 -11.38 -11.87 -12.65
N LEU A 47 -11.48 -10.87 -13.53
CA LEU A 47 -12.55 -9.86 -13.48
C LEU A 47 -13.92 -10.46 -13.81
N SER A 48 -14.00 -11.33 -14.82
CA SER A 48 -15.23 -12.01 -15.19
C SER A 48 -15.76 -12.90 -14.07
N TYR A 49 -14.87 -13.62 -13.38
CA TYR A 49 -15.26 -14.42 -12.21
C TYR A 49 -15.72 -13.56 -11.04
N TYR A 50 -15.08 -12.41 -10.84
CA TYR A 50 -15.53 -11.46 -9.81
C TYR A 50 -16.95 -10.96 -10.12
N ASP A 51 -17.24 -10.61 -11.36
CA ASP A 51 -18.55 -10.13 -11.80
C ASP A 51 -19.63 -11.22 -11.70
N ALA A 52 -19.25 -12.48 -11.91
CA ALA A 52 -20.11 -13.65 -11.68
C ALA A 52 -20.25 -14.03 -10.18
N ASP A 53 -19.74 -13.21 -9.26
CA ASP A 53 -19.76 -13.42 -7.79
C ASP A 53 -19.09 -14.71 -7.31
N THR A 54 -18.16 -15.27 -8.09
CA THR A 54 -17.56 -16.59 -7.79
C THR A 54 -16.23 -16.53 -7.08
N LEU A 55 -15.47 -15.43 -7.18
CA LEU A 55 -14.08 -15.30 -6.70
C LEU A 55 -13.18 -16.49 -7.10
N ARG A 56 -13.41 -17.02 -8.30
CA ARG A 56 -12.69 -18.19 -8.80
C ARG A 56 -11.21 -17.86 -9.00
N GLN A 57 -10.37 -18.84 -8.71
CA GLN A 57 -8.94 -18.74 -8.94
C GLN A 57 -8.59 -19.02 -10.41
N VAL A 58 -7.54 -18.37 -10.89
CA VAL A 58 -6.99 -18.57 -12.23
C VAL A 58 -5.54 -19.07 -12.11
N PRO A 59 -5.13 -20.09 -12.87
CA PRO A 59 -3.73 -20.49 -12.93
C PRO A 59 -2.84 -19.33 -13.41
N ASN A 60 -1.64 -19.21 -12.83
CA ASN A 60 -0.64 -18.24 -13.26
C ASN A 60 0.55 -18.92 -13.98
N ALA A 61 1.48 -18.13 -14.51
CA ALA A 61 2.60 -18.64 -15.28
C ALA A 61 3.58 -19.56 -14.50
N LEU A 62 3.48 -19.63 -13.16
CA LEU A 62 4.23 -20.56 -12.31
C LEU A 62 3.42 -21.80 -11.91
N ALA A 63 2.31 -22.08 -12.60
CA ALA A 63 1.36 -23.14 -12.26
C ALA A 63 0.73 -23.00 -10.85
N GLY A 64 0.88 -21.82 -10.22
CA GLY A 64 0.15 -21.46 -9.00
C GLY A 64 -1.22 -20.87 -9.32
N LEU A 65 -1.93 -20.44 -8.27
CA LEU A 65 -3.29 -19.90 -8.39
C LEU A 65 -3.34 -18.44 -7.93
N SER A 66 -3.90 -17.58 -8.77
CA SER A 66 -4.15 -16.17 -8.51
C SER A 66 -5.63 -15.91 -8.30
N GLN A 67 -5.97 -14.88 -7.52
CA GLN A 67 -7.34 -14.55 -7.15
C GLN A 67 -7.52 -13.07 -6.85
N LEU A 68 -8.64 -12.48 -7.28
CA LEU A 68 -9.06 -11.17 -6.80
C LEU A 68 -9.53 -11.23 -5.34
N THR A 69 -9.32 -10.13 -4.61
CA THR A 69 -9.79 -9.97 -3.24
C THR A 69 -10.92 -8.94 -3.21
N ARG A 70 -11.98 -9.18 -2.45
CA ARG A 70 -13.05 -8.18 -2.23
C ARG A 70 -12.59 -7.08 -1.27
N PRO A 71 -13.07 -5.83 -1.45
CA PRO A 71 -13.89 -5.38 -2.57
C PRO A 71 -13.06 -5.03 -3.80
N VAL A 72 -13.70 -5.00 -4.98
CA VAL A 72 -13.21 -4.33 -6.18
C VAL A 72 -14.17 -3.17 -6.47
N THR A 73 -13.62 -1.96 -6.57
CA THR A 73 -14.38 -0.73 -6.87
C THR A 73 -13.76 0.00 -8.07
N ASP A 74 -14.34 1.11 -8.50
CA ASP A 74 -13.75 1.92 -9.57
C ASP A 74 -12.38 2.48 -9.18
N SER A 75 -12.14 2.74 -7.89
CA SER A 75 -10.88 3.28 -7.40
C SER A 75 -9.95 2.27 -6.73
N TYR A 76 -10.37 1.01 -6.52
CA TYR A 76 -9.58 0.04 -5.76
C TYR A 76 -9.73 -1.38 -6.29
N LEU A 77 -8.59 -2.08 -6.40
CA LEU A 77 -8.52 -3.49 -6.71
C LEU A 77 -7.31 -4.12 -6.00
N LYS A 78 -7.51 -5.29 -5.41
CA LYS A 78 -6.41 -6.10 -4.87
C LYS A 78 -6.45 -7.50 -5.46
N VAL A 79 -5.29 -7.97 -5.93
CA VAL A 79 -5.11 -9.33 -6.47
C VAL A 79 -4.02 -10.05 -5.68
N ARG A 80 -4.28 -11.27 -5.24
CA ARG A 80 -3.28 -12.21 -4.79
C ARG A 80 -2.72 -12.93 -6.03
N ILE A 81 -1.45 -12.69 -6.32
CA ILE A 81 -0.77 -13.24 -7.51
C ILE A 81 -0.23 -14.63 -7.20
N THR A 82 0.40 -14.79 -6.03
CA THR A 82 0.89 -16.06 -5.51
C THR A 82 0.49 -16.19 -4.02
N PRO A 83 0.72 -17.32 -3.35
CA PRO A 83 0.49 -17.43 -1.90
C PRO A 83 1.25 -16.39 -1.07
N VAL A 84 2.36 -15.85 -1.59
CA VAL A 84 3.25 -14.92 -0.88
C VAL A 84 3.33 -13.54 -1.52
N SER A 85 2.62 -13.27 -2.61
CA SER A 85 2.65 -11.96 -3.26
C SER A 85 1.28 -11.42 -3.61
N THR A 86 1.10 -10.13 -3.39
CA THR A 86 -0.12 -9.39 -3.72
C THR A 86 0.19 -8.12 -4.48
N MET A 87 -0.75 -7.66 -5.31
CA MET A 87 -0.75 -6.34 -5.90
C MET A 87 -2.03 -5.61 -5.52
N THR A 88 -1.89 -4.42 -4.98
CA THR A 88 -3.00 -3.47 -4.78
C THR A 88 -2.89 -2.36 -5.80
N ILE A 89 -4.01 -1.98 -6.40
CA ILE A 89 -4.15 -0.85 -7.33
C ILE A 89 -5.14 0.14 -6.72
N LYS A 90 -4.75 1.39 -6.62
CA LYS A 90 -5.59 2.50 -6.15
C LYS A 90 -5.55 3.63 -7.16
N ILE A 91 -6.73 4.14 -7.53
CA ILE A 91 -6.88 5.33 -8.35
C ILE A 91 -6.99 6.53 -7.42
N LEU A 92 -6.07 7.46 -7.55
CA LEU A 92 -5.98 8.66 -6.73
C LEU A 92 -6.37 9.89 -7.56
N PRO A 93 -7.15 10.83 -7.02
CA PRO A 93 -7.46 12.08 -7.72
C PRO A 93 -6.18 12.91 -7.91
N HIS A 94 -5.99 13.50 -9.09
CA HIS A 94 -4.84 14.35 -9.40
C HIS A 94 -5.21 15.51 -10.32
N LYS A 95 -5.51 16.68 -9.77
CA LYS A 95 -5.99 17.84 -10.52
C LYS A 95 -7.27 17.52 -11.32
N ASN A 96 -7.19 17.55 -12.65
CA ASN A 96 -8.29 17.20 -13.55
C ASN A 96 -8.16 15.77 -14.13
N ASP A 97 -7.24 14.98 -13.61
CA ASP A 97 -6.93 13.62 -14.05
C ASP A 97 -6.76 12.69 -12.83
N THR A 98 -6.17 11.53 -13.00
CA THR A 98 -5.91 10.55 -11.96
C THR A 98 -4.48 10.05 -12.00
N ILE A 99 -4.00 9.59 -10.84
CA ILE A 99 -2.77 8.83 -10.68
C ILE A 99 -3.15 7.40 -10.28
N VAL A 100 -2.55 6.43 -10.93
CA VAL A 100 -2.65 5.02 -10.55
C VAL A 100 -1.49 4.71 -9.60
N ALA A 101 -1.80 4.48 -8.34
CA ALA A 101 -0.82 3.99 -7.35
C ALA A 101 -0.92 2.47 -7.26
N THR A 102 0.22 1.79 -7.25
CA THR A 102 0.29 0.35 -7.06
C THR A 102 1.18 0.01 -5.88
N VAL A 103 0.77 -0.97 -5.09
CA VAL A 103 1.58 -1.55 -4.02
C VAL A 103 1.75 -3.04 -4.31
N TYR A 104 2.98 -3.44 -4.60
CA TYR A 104 3.35 -4.84 -4.72
C TYR A 104 4.00 -5.29 -3.42
N THR A 105 3.44 -6.29 -2.77
CA THR A 105 3.92 -6.80 -1.48
C THR A 105 4.35 -8.26 -1.62
N ILE A 106 5.50 -8.60 -1.05
CA ILE A 106 5.95 -9.96 -0.80
C ILE A 106 5.89 -10.19 0.71
N ALA A 107 5.17 -11.24 1.12
CA ALA A 107 4.97 -11.59 2.53
C ALA A 107 4.93 -13.12 2.66
N SER A 108 6.06 -13.73 2.93
CA SER A 108 6.14 -15.18 3.21
C SER A 108 5.86 -15.46 4.69
N PRO A 109 5.19 -16.56 5.03
CA PRO A 109 4.98 -16.94 6.42
C PRO A 109 6.30 -16.99 7.21
N GLY A 110 6.36 -16.31 8.36
CA GLY A 110 7.56 -16.25 9.21
C GLY A 110 8.71 -15.41 8.67
N GLN A 111 8.49 -14.60 7.64
CA GLN A 111 9.45 -13.64 7.11
C GLN A 111 8.86 -12.23 7.10
N ALA A 112 9.73 -11.23 7.18
CA ALA A 112 9.31 -9.84 7.10
C ALA A 112 8.66 -9.55 5.75
N ALA A 113 7.49 -8.93 5.77
CA ALA A 113 6.86 -8.42 4.57
C ALA A 113 7.63 -7.22 4.04
N ASP A 114 7.73 -7.11 2.72
CA ASP A 114 8.30 -5.94 2.05
C ASP A 114 7.43 -5.51 0.87
N SER A 115 7.38 -4.22 0.61
CA SER A 115 6.50 -3.67 -0.43
C SER A 115 7.20 -2.63 -1.28
N GLN A 116 6.83 -2.62 -2.56
CA GLN A 116 7.20 -1.58 -3.51
C GLN A 116 5.97 -0.78 -3.91
N VAL A 117 6.05 0.54 -3.78
CA VAL A 117 5.04 1.47 -4.30
C VAL A 117 5.48 1.98 -5.67
N SER A 118 4.53 2.07 -6.59
CA SER A 118 4.78 2.58 -7.95
C SER A 118 3.63 3.43 -8.44
N PHE A 119 3.94 4.41 -9.29
CA PHE A 119 2.94 5.36 -9.80
C PHE A 119 2.92 5.38 -11.33
N TYR A 120 1.71 5.54 -11.88
CA TYR A 120 1.45 5.65 -13.31
C TYR A 120 0.44 6.76 -13.57
N ASP A 121 0.50 7.36 -14.77
CA ASP A 121 -0.55 8.26 -15.24
C ASP A 121 -1.79 7.50 -15.70
N SER A 122 -2.86 8.21 -16.07
CA SER A 122 -4.11 7.62 -16.59
C SER A 122 -3.93 6.86 -17.92
N LYS A 123 -2.82 7.08 -18.62
CA LYS A 123 -2.44 6.32 -19.82
C LYS A 123 -1.58 5.09 -19.52
N MET A 124 -1.26 4.86 -18.24
CA MET A 124 -0.41 3.77 -17.75
C MET A 124 1.09 3.94 -18.05
N ASN A 125 1.54 5.17 -18.32
CA ASN A 125 2.98 5.45 -18.36
C ASN A 125 3.55 5.48 -16.95
N ARG A 126 4.70 4.82 -16.75
CA ARG A 126 5.41 4.82 -15.45
C ARG A 126 5.89 6.24 -15.09
N LEU A 127 5.63 6.64 -13.86
CA LEU A 127 6.03 7.93 -13.31
C LEU A 127 7.18 7.76 -12.31
N SER A 128 7.89 8.86 -12.00
CA SER A 128 8.92 8.86 -10.96
C SER A 128 8.26 8.80 -9.58
N ASP A 129 8.67 7.82 -8.76
CA ASP A 129 8.07 7.58 -7.44
C ASP A 129 8.31 8.75 -6.49
N ASP A 130 9.50 9.34 -6.50
CA ASP A 130 9.90 10.45 -5.61
C ASP A 130 9.01 11.68 -5.76
N LYS A 131 8.33 11.82 -6.90
CA LYS A 131 7.40 12.92 -7.14
C LYS A 131 6.12 12.76 -6.29
N TYR A 132 5.71 11.53 -6.01
CA TYR A 132 4.44 11.23 -5.37
C TYR A 132 4.58 10.68 -3.95
N LEU A 133 5.68 10.02 -3.66
CA LEU A 133 6.00 9.51 -2.34
C LEU A 133 7.49 9.68 -2.08
N LYS A 134 7.86 10.51 -1.11
CA LYS A 134 9.24 10.53 -0.62
C LYS A 134 9.51 9.17 0.05
N MET A 135 10.60 8.52 -0.34
CA MET A 135 11.00 7.25 0.25
C MET A 135 11.00 7.35 1.78
N VAL A 136 10.25 6.46 2.41
CA VAL A 136 10.14 6.38 3.87
C VAL A 136 11.50 6.07 4.48
N GLN A 137 11.92 6.88 5.42
CA GLN A 137 13.18 6.67 6.12
C GLN A 137 12.90 5.90 7.42
N ILE A 138 13.76 4.94 7.73
CA ILE A 138 13.60 4.12 8.94
C ILE A 138 13.59 4.96 10.22
N ASP A 139 14.28 6.08 10.22
CA ASP A 139 14.36 6.98 11.37
C ASP A 139 13.03 7.70 11.66
N GLU A 140 12.10 7.73 10.70
CA GLU A 140 10.72 8.24 10.87
C GLU A 140 9.89 7.32 11.78
N PHE A 141 10.23 6.02 11.86
CA PHE A 141 9.58 5.06 12.75
C PHE A 141 10.13 5.10 14.18
N ILE A 142 11.29 5.74 14.42
CA ILE A 142 11.92 5.77 15.75
C ILE A 142 11.70 7.12 16.42
N GLU A 143 10.99 7.11 17.54
CA GLU A 143 10.69 8.29 18.34
C GLU A 143 11.48 8.27 19.66
N THR A 144 12.38 9.23 19.82
CA THR A 144 13.24 9.38 21.00
C THR A 144 13.14 10.82 21.55
N PRO A 145 13.52 11.06 22.83
CA PRO A 145 13.53 12.40 23.39
C PRO A 145 14.32 13.41 22.54
N HIS A 146 13.81 14.64 22.41
CA HIS A 146 14.42 15.71 21.59
C HIS A 146 15.60 16.40 22.30
N ASN A 147 16.57 15.61 22.80
CA ASN A 147 17.79 16.10 23.45
C ASN A 147 19.03 15.36 22.92
N ARG A 148 20.21 15.65 23.48
CA ARG A 148 21.46 14.99 23.05
C ARG A 148 21.41 13.48 23.28
N GLN A 149 20.95 13.04 24.44
CA GLN A 149 20.90 11.61 24.81
C GLN A 149 19.92 10.86 23.89
N GLY A 150 18.75 11.46 23.58
CA GLY A 150 17.79 10.87 22.64
C GLY A 150 18.33 10.74 21.21
N ARG A 151 19.18 11.68 20.76
CA ARG A 151 19.84 11.56 19.45
C ARG A 151 20.87 10.42 19.40
N GLU A 152 21.64 10.24 20.45
CA GLU A 152 22.60 9.11 20.52
C GLU A 152 21.85 7.78 20.63
N LEU A 153 20.81 7.71 21.47
CA LEU A 153 19.92 6.54 21.54
C LEU A 153 19.30 6.21 20.17
N LYS A 154 18.82 7.20 19.45
CA LYS A 154 18.25 6.98 18.11
C LYS A 154 19.25 6.35 17.15
N LYS A 155 20.51 6.78 17.17
CA LYS A 155 21.58 6.20 16.35
C LYS A 155 21.86 4.74 16.73
N GLU A 156 21.87 4.45 18.03
CA GLU A 156 22.05 3.09 18.54
C GLU A 156 20.91 2.17 18.06
N LEU A 157 19.66 2.59 18.26
CA LEU A 157 18.49 1.85 17.84
C LEU A 157 18.46 1.59 16.32
N LEU A 158 18.81 2.61 15.51
CA LEU A 158 18.91 2.47 14.06
C LEU A 158 20.01 1.50 13.63
N SER A 159 21.15 1.48 14.34
CA SER A 159 22.24 0.55 14.05
C SER A 159 21.91 -0.92 14.34
N ALA A 160 20.90 -1.16 15.19
CA ALA A 160 20.39 -2.49 15.48
C ALA A 160 19.48 -3.07 14.39
N ILE A 161 19.11 -2.26 13.38
CA ILE A 161 18.23 -2.66 12.27
C ILE A 161 19.05 -2.77 10.99
N PRO A 162 19.55 -3.97 10.64
CA PRO A 162 20.48 -4.13 9.51
C PRO A 162 19.77 -3.99 8.14
N TYR A 163 18.52 -4.43 8.02
CA TYR A 163 17.77 -4.45 6.76
C TYR A 163 16.34 -3.94 7.01
N PRO A 164 16.09 -2.65 6.81
CA PRO A 164 14.74 -2.11 6.97
C PRO A 164 13.82 -2.62 5.85
N THR A 165 12.78 -3.35 6.23
CA THR A 165 11.69 -3.73 5.34
C THR A 165 10.42 -3.00 5.75
N VAL A 166 9.65 -2.55 4.75
CA VAL A 166 8.44 -1.75 4.97
C VAL A 166 7.29 -2.33 4.19
N GLU A 167 6.22 -2.66 4.89
CA GLU A 167 4.96 -3.01 4.28
C GLU A 167 4.09 -1.77 4.08
N TYR A 168 3.72 -1.48 2.83
CA TYR A 168 2.78 -0.43 2.48
C TYR A 168 1.38 -0.99 2.27
N THR A 169 0.38 -0.24 2.72
CA THR A 169 -1.04 -0.62 2.58
C THR A 169 -1.85 0.55 2.03
N LEU A 170 -2.61 0.29 0.96
CA LEU A 170 -3.70 1.12 0.46
C LEU A 170 -5.01 0.40 0.73
N THR A 171 -6.06 1.15 1.07
CA THR A 171 -7.39 0.59 1.37
C THR A 171 -8.47 1.14 0.43
N PRO A 172 -9.61 0.46 0.30
CA PRO A 172 -10.70 0.99 -0.51
C PRO A 172 -11.36 2.23 0.12
N GLU A 173 -11.30 2.38 1.45
CA GLU A 173 -12.05 3.39 2.22
C GLU A 173 -11.38 4.77 2.21
N SER A 174 -10.07 4.84 1.99
CA SER A 174 -9.33 6.11 2.00
C SER A 174 -8.26 6.17 0.92
N ASP A 175 -7.80 7.39 0.62
CA ASP A 175 -6.67 7.64 -0.28
C ASP A 175 -5.34 7.71 0.49
N ASP A 176 -5.35 7.41 1.79
CA ASP A 176 -4.16 7.38 2.62
C ASP A 176 -3.32 6.12 2.33
N LEU A 177 -2.01 6.26 2.45
CA LEU A 177 -1.05 5.17 2.40
C LEU A 177 -0.50 4.93 3.81
N THR A 178 -0.62 3.72 4.32
CA THR A 178 -0.01 3.33 5.59
C THR A 178 1.31 2.61 5.32
N ALA A 179 2.34 2.93 6.09
CA ALA A 179 3.64 2.24 6.08
C ALA A 179 3.90 1.62 7.45
N ARG A 180 4.19 0.33 7.49
CA ARG A 180 4.53 -0.45 8.69
C ARG A 180 5.95 -0.99 8.57
N LEU A 181 6.79 -0.72 9.57
CA LEU A 181 8.12 -1.32 9.65
C LEU A 181 7.99 -2.79 10.09
N THR A 182 8.52 -3.72 9.31
CA THR A 182 8.32 -5.17 9.51
C THR A 182 9.50 -5.87 10.19
N VAL A 183 10.37 -5.08 10.83
CA VAL A 183 11.58 -5.59 11.54
C VAL A 183 11.26 -6.57 12.67
N ALA A 184 10.08 -6.49 13.26
CA ALA A 184 9.64 -7.42 14.29
C ALA A 184 9.59 -8.89 13.81
N ASP A 185 9.47 -9.08 12.49
CA ASP A 185 9.31 -10.41 11.90
C ASP A 185 10.68 -11.13 11.74
N TYR A 186 11.82 -10.43 11.94
CA TYR A 186 13.14 -11.05 11.82
C TYR A 186 14.16 -10.67 12.93
N LEU A 187 13.92 -9.59 13.69
CA LEU A 187 14.79 -9.23 14.80
C LEU A 187 14.60 -10.16 15.99
N GLY A 188 15.70 -10.45 16.68
CA GLY A 188 15.65 -11.22 17.92
C GLY A 188 14.84 -10.53 19.03
N ALA A 189 14.27 -11.30 19.92
CA ALA A 189 13.39 -10.82 21.00
C ALA A 189 14.05 -9.74 21.88
N GLU A 190 15.33 -9.86 22.19
CA GLU A 190 16.08 -8.91 23.00
C GLU A 190 16.17 -7.54 22.31
N THR A 191 16.55 -7.51 21.03
CA THR A 191 16.60 -6.29 20.21
C THR A 191 15.23 -5.64 20.08
N MET A 192 14.18 -6.45 19.85
CA MET A 192 12.79 -5.95 19.79
C MET A 192 12.33 -5.37 21.14
N GLN A 193 12.73 -5.94 22.27
CA GLN A 193 12.41 -5.39 23.58
C GLN A 193 13.01 -4.00 23.79
N GLN A 194 14.21 -3.75 23.28
CA GLN A 194 14.88 -2.44 23.33
C GLN A 194 14.22 -1.43 22.36
N LEU A 195 13.84 -1.86 21.16
CA LEU A 195 13.22 -1.00 20.13
C LEU A 195 11.79 -0.61 20.47
N LYS A 196 10.98 -1.55 20.96
CA LYS A 196 9.54 -1.43 21.13
C LYS A 196 9.04 -0.15 21.81
N PRO A 197 9.69 0.38 22.88
CA PRO A 197 9.25 1.62 23.54
C PRO A 197 9.37 2.87 22.66
N TYR A 198 10.21 2.81 21.61
CA TYR A 198 10.53 3.93 20.74
C TYR A 198 9.99 3.73 19.31
N LEU A 199 9.42 2.59 19.00
CA LEU A 199 8.95 2.24 17.68
C LEU A 199 7.51 2.74 17.48
N ARG A 200 7.30 3.57 16.48
CA ARG A 200 5.96 3.87 15.97
C ARG A 200 5.44 2.63 15.25
N PRO A 201 4.21 2.17 15.54
CA PRO A 201 3.66 0.96 14.92
C PRO A 201 3.47 1.12 13.41
N GLU A 202 3.10 2.33 12.98
CA GLU A 202 2.86 2.68 11.58
C GLU A 202 3.02 4.17 11.34
N LEU A 203 3.28 4.54 10.10
CA LEU A 203 3.26 5.90 9.58
C LEU A 203 2.11 6.02 8.58
N VAL A 204 1.33 7.10 8.67
CA VAL A 204 0.22 7.37 7.76
C VAL A 204 0.57 8.55 6.85
N TYR A 205 0.53 8.32 5.55
CA TYR A 205 0.75 9.32 4.53
C TYR A 205 -0.57 9.70 3.89
N ILE A 206 -0.94 10.98 3.99
CA ILE A 206 -2.19 11.52 3.43
C ILE A 206 -1.93 11.94 1.98
N TRP A 207 -2.83 11.59 1.07
CA TRP A 207 -2.83 12.13 -0.29
C TRP A 207 -3.23 13.60 -0.27
N LYS A 208 -2.27 14.51 -0.42
CA LYS A 208 -2.45 15.97 -0.24
C LYS A 208 -2.73 16.69 -1.54
N ASN A 209 -3.85 17.44 -1.53
CA ASN A 209 -4.18 18.39 -2.60
C ASN A 209 -4.06 17.80 -4.01
N ASP A 210 -4.43 16.55 -4.17
CA ASP A 210 -4.36 15.82 -5.44
C ASP A 210 -2.96 15.86 -6.08
N ARG A 211 -1.89 15.78 -5.27
CA ARG A 211 -0.52 15.93 -5.75
C ARG A 211 0.44 14.84 -5.33
N LYS A 212 0.53 14.54 -4.03
CA LYS A 212 1.50 13.61 -3.45
C LYS A 212 1.09 13.13 -2.07
N PHE A 213 1.71 12.07 -1.63
CA PHE A 213 1.64 11.62 -0.24
C PHE A 213 2.51 12.49 0.67
N GLU A 214 1.97 12.90 1.80
CA GLU A 214 2.68 13.60 2.87
C GLU A 214 2.42 12.93 4.21
N LEU A 215 3.49 12.74 4.99
CA LEU A 215 3.40 12.15 6.33
C LEU A 215 2.44 12.96 7.21
N ARG A 216 1.47 12.27 7.82
CA ARG A 216 0.59 12.85 8.84
C ARG A 216 1.42 13.19 10.08
N LYS A 217 1.42 14.45 10.48
CA LYS A 217 2.07 14.95 11.68
C LYS A 217 1.21 14.70 12.92
#